data_9ca89246821fde17c0e2a708d3932297
#
_entry.id   9ca89246821fde17c0e2a708d3932297
#
_cell.length_a   1.000
_cell.length_b   1.000
_cell.length_c   1.000
_cell.angle_alpha   90.00
_cell.angle_beta   90.00
_cell.angle_gamma   90.00
#
_symmetry.space_group_name_H-M   'P 1'
#
loop_
_entity.id
_entity.type
_entity.pdbx_description
1 polymer ?
#
loop_
_entity_poly.entity_id
_entity_poly.type
_entity_poly.pdbx_seq_one_letter_code
_entity_poly.pdbx_strand_id
1 'polypeptide(L)'
;TKLKDLHDFKEIIPISAKTEENKNELISVIKSYLPNEGKIMDTEEVTNISTKFYISEIVREKVLQLTEKEVPHSVSCLVEELIEKEDKVIIRVLVIVDRDSLKKIIIGVLQI
;
A
#
# COMPACT_ATOMS: atom_id res chain seq x y z
N THR A 1 24.65 -10.77 15.02
CA THR A 1 23.18 -10.71 14.83
C THR A 1 22.71 -12.11 14.52
N LYS A 2 21.76 -12.67 15.28
CA LYS A 2 21.25 -14.06 15.15
C LYS A 2 20.75 -14.44 13.74
N LEU A 3 20.49 -13.47 12.87
CA LEU A 3 20.02 -13.72 11.51
C LEU A 3 21.11 -14.27 10.58
N LYS A 4 22.39 -13.94 10.81
CA LYS A 4 23.50 -14.45 9.98
C LYS A 4 23.68 -15.95 10.09
N ASP A 5 23.26 -16.54 11.20
CA ASP A 5 23.45 -17.95 11.50
C ASP A 5 22.28 -18.81 10.96
N LEU A 6 21.21 -18.19 10.46
CA LEU A 6 20.00 -18.87 9.99
C LEU A 6 20.06 -19.27 8.51
N HIS A 7 20.80 -18.52 7.70
CA HIS A 7 20.91 -18.75 6.26
C HIS A 7 22.12 -18.00 5.69
N ASP A 8 22.66 -18.50 4.59
CA ASP A 8 23.73 -17.83 3.84
C ASP A 8 23.15 -16.70 2.98
N PHE A 9 22.84 -15.58 3.65
CA PHE A 9 22.38 -14.38 2.98
C PHE A 9 23.53 -13.69 2.26
N LYS A 10 23.33 -13.29 1.00
CA LYS A 10 24.33 -12.51 0.26
C LYS A 10 24.61 -11.17 0.93
N GLU A 11 23.57 -10.49 1.40
CA GLU A 11 23.65 -9.21 2.12
C GLU A 11 22.60 -9.13 3.22
N ILE A 12 22.91 -8.42 4.29
CA ILE A 12 21.97 -8.07 5.36
C ILE A 12 22.10 -6.59 5.64
N ILE A 13 21.10 -5.82 5.30
CA ILE A 13 21.08 -4.36 5.42
C ILE A 13 20.00 -3.97 6.44
N PRO A 14 20.39 -3.38 7.59
CA PRO A 14 19.41 -2.84 8.53
C PRO A 14 18.79 -1.58 7.94
N ILE A 15 17.46 -1.55 7.82
CA ILE A 15 16.73 -0.41 7.27
C ILE A 15 15.62 0.04 8.21
N SER A 16 15.24 1.31 8.10
CA SER A 16 14.03 1.85 8.70
C SER A 16 13.17 2.53 7.62
N ALA A 17 12.04 1.92 7.28
CA ALA A 17 11.11 2.52 6.33
C ALA A 17 10.50 3.85 6.84
N LYS A 18 10.37 3.99 8.17
CA LYS A 18 9.82 5.20 8.80
C LYS A 18 10.77 6.40 8.73
N THR A 19 12.07 6.16 8.93
CA THR A 19 13.10 7.22 8.96
C THR A 19 13.91 7.30 7.69
N GLU A 20 13.66 6.41 6.73
CA GLU A 20 14.42 6.22 5.48
C GLU A 20 15.91 5.88 5.69
N GLU A 21 16.28 5.44 6.90
CA GLU A 21 17.64 5.05 7.22
C GLU A 21 18.09 3.89 6.32
N ASN A 22 19.30 4.02 5.75
CA ASN A 22 19.92 3.06 4.84
C ASN A 22 19.11 2.72 3.57
N LYS A 23 18.11 3.50 3.20
CA LYS A 23 17.31 3.33 1.98
C LYS A 23 18.19 3.35 0.71
N ASN A 24 19.12 4.31 0.64
CA ASN A 24 20.01 4.45 -0.52
C ASN A 24 21.00 3.30 -0.63
N GLU A 25 21.50 2.79 0.49
CA GLU A 25 22.36 1.60 0.53
C GLU A 25 21.60 0.37 0.02
N LEU A 26 20.38 0.15 0.50
CA LEU A 26 19.51 -0.93 0.01
C LEU A 26 19.33 -0.86 -1.51
N ILE A 27 18.99 0.31 -2.05
CA ILE A 27 18.80 0.50 -3.49
C ILE A 27 20.10 0.23 -4.26
N SER A 28 21.24 0.68 -3.75
CA SER A 28 22.55 0.47 -4.38
C SER A 28 22.90 -1.03 -4.43
N VAL A 29 22.68 -1.74 -3.35
CA VAL A 29 22.93 -3.18 -3.27
C VAL A 29 22.00 -3.96 -4.19
N ILE A 30 20.70 -3.63 -4.21
CA ILE A 30 19.75 -4.25 -5.15
C ILE A 30 20.21 -4.04 -6.60
N LYS A 31 20.58 -2.81 -6.96
CA LYS A 31 21.07 -2.50 -8.32
C LYS A 31 22.32 -3.29 -8.70
N SER A 32 23.22 -3.57 -7.76
CA SER A 32 24.42 -4.35 -8.03
C SER A 32 24.15 -5.83 -8.36
N TYR A 33 23.02 -6.35 -7.92
CA TYR A 33 22.58 -7.73 -8.19
C TYR A 33 21.66 -7.86 -9.41
N LEU A 34 21.16 -6.75 -9.93
CA LEU A 34 20.30 -6.79 -11.12
C LEU A 34 21.17 -7.01 -12.38
N PRO A 35 20.72 -7.84 -13.33
CA PRO A 35 21.40 -8.01 -14.60
C PRO A 35 21.45 -6.67 -15.36
N ASN A 36 22.54 -6.46 -16.08
CA ASN A 36 22.76 -5.24 -16.88
C ASN A 36 21.99 -5.31 -18.21
N GLU A 37 20.77 -5.78 -18.17
CA GLU A 37 19.88 -5.86 -19.33
C GLU A 37 19.14 -4.53 -19.49
N GLY A 38 18.86 -4.15 -20.76
CA GLY A 38 18.15 -2.92 -21.07
C GLY A 38 16.74 -2.89 -20.44
N LYS A 39 16.05 -1.77 -20.56
CA LYS A 39 14.69 -1.58 -20.04
C LYS A 39 13.76 -2.68 -20.56
N ILE A 40 13.21 -3.47 -19.64
CA ILE A 40 12.25 -4.54 -19.93
C ILE A 40 10.83 -3.99 -20.04
N MET A 41 10.55 -2.84 -19.40
CA MET A 41 9.24 -2.18 -19.40
C MET A 41 9.39 -0.69 -19.72
N ASP A 42 8.39 -0.10 -20.37
CA ASP A 42 8.31 1.32 -20.60
C ASP A 42 8.19 2.07 -19.27
N THR A 43 9.02 3.10 -19.07
CA THR A 43 9.25 3.70 -17.75
C THR A 43 8.23 4.74 -17.34
N GLU A 44 7.16 4.95 -18.09
CA GLU A 44 6.09 5.85 -17.72
C GLU A 44 5.09 5.23 -16.72
N GLU A 45 5.00 3.91 -16.67
CA GLU A 45 4.19 3.22 -15.67
C GLU A 45 4.97 3.02 -14.37
N VAL A 46 4.61 3.80 -13.34
CA VAL A 46 5.18 3.71 -11.99
C VAL A 46 4.80 2.41 -11.29
N THR A 47 3.72 1.77 -11.70
CA THR A 47 3.19 0.53 -11.12
C THR A 47 2.29 -0.21 -12.10
N ASN A 48 2.25 -1.53 -12.01
CA ASN A 48 1.28 -2.39 -12.73
C ASN A 48 -0.06 -2.52 -11.98
N ILE A 49 -0.22 -1.81 -10.87
CA ILE A 49 -1.45 -1.81 -10.06
C ILE A 49 -2.50 -0.93 -10.76
N SER A 50 -3.71 -1.45 -10.93
CA SER A 50 -4.80 -0.67 -11.53
C SER A 50 -5.16 0.56 -10.67
N THR A 51 -5.56 1.66 -11.32
CA THR A 51 -6.02 2.88 -10.64
C THR A 51 -7.10 2.61 -9.60
N LYS A 52 -8.04 1.71 -9.91
CA LYS A 52 -9.09 1.31 -8.96
C LYS A 52 -8.53 0.66 -7.71
N PHE A 53 -7.55 -0.23 -7.85
CA PHE A 53 -6.91 -0.87 -6.70
C PHE A 53 -6.14 0.16 -5.86
N TYR A 54 -5.40 1.05 -6.49
CA TYR A 54 -4.66 2.10 -5.80
C TYR A 54 -5.58 3.02 -4.98
N ILE A 55 -6.71 3.45 -5.55
CA ILE A 55 -7.73 4.23 -4.84
C ILE A 55 -8.30 3.42 -3.66
N SER A 56 -8.60 2.13 -3.85
CA SER A 56 -9.10 1.26 -2.77
C SER A 56 -8.15 1.22 -1.59
N GLU A 57 -6.85 1.11 -1.83
CA GLU A 57 -5.83 1.09 -0.77
C GLU A 57 -5.69 2.45 -0.05
N ILE A 58 -5.78 3.57 -0.77
CA ILE A 58 -5.81 4.90 -0.15
C ILE A 58 -7.03 5.04 0.78
N VAL A 59 -8.21 4.63 0.31
CA VAL A 59 -9.41 4.69 1.14
C VAL A 59 -9.28 3.78 2.36
N ARG A 60 -8.78 2.56 2.17
CA ARG A 60 -8.54 1.60 3.26
C ARG A 60 -7.57 2.18 4.30
N GLU A 61 -6.46 2.79 3.87
CA GLU A 61 -5.51 3.46 4.76
C GLU A 61 -6.20 4.54 5.60
N LYS A 62 -7.04 5.39 4.97
CA LYS A 62 -7.75 6.46 5.69
C LYS A 62 -8.77 5.92 6.68
N VAL A 63 -9.52 4.89 6.32
CA VAL A 63 -10.44 4.22 7.25
C VAL A 63 -9.68 3.68 8.46
N LEU A 64 -8.54 3.01 8.25
CA LEU A 64 -7.71 2.48 9.33
C LEU A 64 -7.12 3.58 10.23
N GLN A 65 -6.67 4.70 9.65
CA GLN A 65 -6.15 5.84 10.40
C GLN A 65 -7.23 6.50 11.28
N LEU A 66 -8.46 6.62 10.77
CA LEU A 66 -9.58 7.25 11.46
C LEU A 66 -10.20 6.36 12.55
N THR A 67 -10.10 5.04 12.40
CA THR A 67 -10.72 4.09 13.33
C THR A 67 -9.80 3.64 14.46
N GLU A 68 -8.59 4.17 14.55
CA GLU A 68 -7.56 3.94 15.58
C GLU A 68 -7.69 2.59 16.33
N LYS A 69 -6.75 1.66 16.16
CA LYS A 69 -6.56 0.43 16.96
C LYS A 69 -7.70 -0.63 16.93
N GLU A 70 -8.95 -0.28 16.58
CA GLU A 70 -10.08 -1.22 16.72
C GLU A 70 -10.32 -2.11 15.49
N VAL A 71 -9.71 -1.79 14.33
CA VAL A 71 -10.08 -2.39 13.04
C VAL A 71 -8.92 -2.84 12.12
N PRO A 72 -7.70 -3.19 12.61
CA PRO A 72 -6.55 -3.31 11.71
C PRO A 72 -6.63 -4.40 10.62
N HIS A 73 -7.45 -5.44 10.80
CA HIS A 73 -7.45 -6.61 9.92
C HIS A 73 -8.80 -6.99 9.31
N SER A 74 -9.84 -6.23 9.61
CA SER A 74 -11.23 -6.57 9.29
C SER A 74 -11.87 -5.64 8.27
N VAL A 75 -11.08 -4.77 7.60
CA VAL A 75 -11.59 -3.83 6.61
C VAL A 75 -10.94 -4.09 5.26
N SER A 76 -11.78 -4.25 4.24
CA SER A 76 -11.39 -4.25 2.85
C SER A 76 -12.14 -3.15 2.10
N CYS A 77 -11.51 -2.57 1.09
CA CYS A 77 -12.11 -1.56 0.23
C CYS A 77 -12.05 -2.00 -1.22
N LEU A 78 -13.11 -1.73 -1.97
CA LEU A 78 -13.21 -2.04 -3.39
C LEU A 78 -13.84 -0.86 -4.14
N VAL A 79 -13.18 -0.37 -5.19
CA VAL A 79 -13.78 0.61 -6.10
C VAL A 79 -14.71 -0.11 -7.07
N GLU A 80 -16.01 0.04 -6.85
CA GLU A 80 -17.04 -0.48 -7.75
C GLU A 80 -17.12 0.36 -9.03
N GLU A 81 -17.07 1.68 -8.90
CA GLU A 81 -17.29 2.60 -10.01
C GLU A 81 -16.27 3.74 -10.00
N LEU A 82 -15.72 4.03 -11.16
CA LEU A 82 -14.86 5.18 -11.41
C LEU A 82 -15.32 5.81 -12.72
N ILE A 83 -15.91 7.00 -12.64
CA ILE A 83 -16.44 7.75 -13.79
C ILE A 83 -15.73 9.09 -13.87
N GLU A 84 -15.03 9.31 -14.94
CA GLU A 84 -14.40 10.58 -15.26
C GLU A 84 -15.35 11.43 -16.12
N LYS A 85 -15.62 12.66 -15.68
CA LYS A 85 -16.37 13.68 -16.40
C LYS A 85 -15.47 14.89 -16.60
N GLU A 86 -15.86 15.79 -17.51
CA GLU A 86 -15.04 16.97 -17.84
C GLU A 86 -14.68 17.84 -16.62
N ASP A 87 -15.57 17.94 -15.63
CA ASP A 87 -15.45 18.83 -14.47
C ASP A 87 -15.24 18.07 -13.14
N LYS A 88 -15.40 16.75 -13.12
CA LYS A 88 -15.33 15.95 -11.88
C LYS A 88 -15.07 14.48 -12.12
N VAL A 89 -14.52 13.82 -11.11
CA VAL A 89 -14.39 12.38 -11.03
C VAL A 89 -15.36 11.85 -9.97
N ILE A 90 -16.16 10.85 -10.32
CA ILE A 90 -17.06 10.16 -9.39
C ILE A 90 -16.46 8.80 -9.06
N ILE A 91 -16.24 8.56 -7.77
CA ILE A 91 -15.68 7.31 -7.29
C ILE A 91 -16.68 6.70 -6.30
N ARG A 92 -17.13 5.47 -6.57
CA ARG A 92 -17.94 4.69 -5.63
C ARG A 92 -17.08 3.61 -5.01
N VAL A 93 -16.92 3.66 -3.70
CA VAL A 93 -16.10 2.69 -2.96
C VAL A 93 -17.01 1.91 -2.01
N LEU A 94 -16.91 0.59 -2.09
CA LEU A 94 -17.50 -0.33 -1.14
C LEU A 94 -16.50 -0.60 0.00
N VAL A 95 -16.91 -0.31 1.24
CA VAL A 95 -16.14 -0.66 2.44
C VAL A 95 -16.75 -1.91 3.06
N ILE A 96 -15.99 -2.98 3.10
CA ILE A 96 -16.41 -4.31 3.58
C ILE A 96 -15.81 -4.52 4.97
N VAL A 97 -16.64 -4.95 5.91
CA VAL A 97 -16.26 -5.25 7.29
C VAL A 97 -16.78 -6.61 7.71
N ASP A 98 -16.11 -7.25 8.68
CA ASP A 98 -16.43 -8.61 9.14
C ASP A 98 -17.59 -8.67 10.14
N ARG A 99 -17.98 -7.52 10.74
CA ARG A 99 -19.05 -7.49 11.77
C ARG A 99 -19.80 -6.14 11.83
N ASP A 100 -21.06 -6.21 12.23
CA ASP A 100 -21.96 -5.05 12.31
C ASP A 100 -21.51 -3.96 13.31
N SER A 101 -20.81 -4.35 14.37
CA SER A 101 -20.26 -3.37 15.32
C SER A 101 -19.26 -2.43 14.64
N LEU A 102 -18.40 -2.94 13.77
CA LEU A 102 -17.43 -2.15 13.00
C LEU A 102 -18.11 -1.26 11.98
N LYS A 103 -19.18 -1.75 11.33
CA LYS A 103 -19.98 -0.96 10.40
C LYS A 103 -20.50 0.33 11.05
N LYS A 104 -21.01 0.24 12.29
CA LYS A 104 -21.51 1.41 13.03
C LYS A 104 -20.39 2.40 13.35
N ILE A 105 -19.22 1.92 13.74
CA ILE A 105 -18.05 2.77 14.03
C ILE A 105 -17.62 3.52 12.75
N ILE A 106 -17.46 2.80 11.63
CA ILE A 106 -17.02 3.39 10.37
C ILE A 106 -18.04 4.43 9.85
N ILE A 107 -19.34 4.12 9.91
CA ILE A 107 -20.37 5.08 9.53
C ILE A 107 -20.31 6.32 10.41
N GLY A 108 -20.13 6.18 11.74
CA GLY A 108 -20.03 7.29 12.67
C GLY A 108 -18.81 8.18 12.41
N VAL A 109 -17.69 7.59 12.00
CA VAL A 109 -16.44 8.31 11.71
C VAL A 109 -16.45 9.00 10.34
N LEU A 110 -17.14 8.41 9.35
CA LEU A 110 -17.24 8.96 7.98
C LEU A 110 -18.40 9.96 7.80
N GLN A 111 -19.28 10.11 8.78
CA GLN A 111 -20.29 11.17 8.79
C GLN A 111 -19.65 12.48 9.28
N ILE A 112 -18.97 13.16 8.37
CA ILE A 112 -18.51 14.55 8.55
C ILE A 112 -19.39 15.47 7.70
#